data_5f7fe878f91d17d11ec04fb2890a537f
#
_entry.id   5f7fe878f91d17d11ec04fb2890a537f
#
_cell.length_a   1.000
_cell.length_b   1.000
_cell.length_c   1.000
_cell.angle_alpha   90.00
_cell.angle_beta   90.00
_cell.angle_gamma   90.00
#
_symmetry.space_group_name_H-M   'P 1'
#
loop_
_entity.id
_entity.type
_entity.pdbx_description
1 polymer ?
#
loop_
_entity_poly.entity_id
_entity_poly.type
_entity_poly.pdbx_seq_one_letter_code
_entity_poly.pdbx_strand_id
1 'polypeptide(L)'
;MSKARTASIKAVYNGKDISADISKYLKSFSISEVISGEADNAEITMHDREELWQGDWMPDRGATIDISIMLTDWQSKLDDKVLPLGKFELDEIKNSGPPNAVQLKMVSIPNNAAIRSVEKNKAWEKTKLSVIAGDIAKESGLELFYDTQEDPLLDRAEQSEQTDLSFLMKLCKDAGLALKVSDQKIIIFDMEKYERADAVMTID
;
A
#
# COMPACT_ATOMS: atom_id res chain seq x y z
N MET A 1 -21.43 -24.97 21.58
CA MET A 1 -21.54 -23.48 21.60
C MET A 1 -21.02 -22.99 20.26
N SER A 2 -21.83 -22.24 19.52
CA SER A 2 -21.36 -21.56 18.31
C SER A 2 -20.32 -20.53 18.72
N LYS A 3 -19.10 -20.57 18.17
CA LYS A 3 -18.15 -19.49 18.34
C LYS A 3 -18.72 -18.23 17.68
N ALA A 4 -18.53 -17.10 18.31
CA ALA A 4 -18.93 -15.82 17.72
C ALA A 4 -18.06 -15.55 16.48
N ARG A 5 -18.65 -14.90 15.47
CA ARG A 5 -17.91 -14.35 14.33
C ARG A 5 -16.85 -13.39 14.83
N THR A 6 -15.63 -13.53 14.35
CA THR A 6 -14.54 -12.65 14.74
C THR A 6 -13.81 -12.12 13.51
N ALA A 7 -13.40 -10.86 13.60
CA ALA A 7 -12.45 -10.25 12.69
C ALA A 7 -11.19 -9.91 13.49
N SER A 8 -10.04 -10.24 12.95
CA SER A 8 -8.73 -9.95 13.57
C SER A 8 -7.73 -9.52 12.51
N ILE A 9 -6.64 -8.90 12.96
CA ILE A 9 -5.54 -8.50 12.10
C ILE A 9 -4.45 -9.56 12.20
N LYS A 10 -3.97 -10.01 11.06
CA LYS A 10 -2.71 -10.71 10.94
C LYS A 10 -1.65 -9.69 10.52
N ALA A 11 -0.57 -9.59 11.28
CA ALA A 11 0.53 -8.69 11.00
C ALA A 11 1.87 -9.43 11.07
N VAL A 12 2.67 -9.31 10.01
CA VAL A 12 4.00 -9.92 9.91
C VAL A 12 5.03 -8.82 9.77
N TYR A 13 5.75 -8.53 10.85
CA TYR A 13 6.79 -7.50 10.94
C TYR A 13 8.15 -8.08 10.56
N ASN A 14 8.77 -7.57 9.49
CA ASN A 14 10.07 -8.05 8.99
C ASN A 14 10.15 -9.58 8.91
N GLY A 15 9.07 -10.23 8.47
CA GLY A 15 8.97 -11.70 8.37
C GLY A 15 8.59 -12.43 9.66
N LYS A 16 8.43 -11.75 10.79
CA LYS A 16 8.00 -12.33 12.06
C LYS A 16 6.52 -12.04 12.31
N ASP A 17 5.74 -13.08 12.55
CA ASP A 17 4.32 -12.94 12.94
C ASP A 17 4.19 -12.32 14.34
N ILE A 18 3.57 -11.15 14.41
CA ILE A 18 3.31 -10.39 15.64
C ILE A 18 1.79 -10.20 15.89
N SER A 19 0.96 -10.98 15.21
CA SER A 19 -0.49 -10.84 15.26
C SER A 19 -1.06 -10.96 16.68
N ALA A 20 -0.53 -11.90 17.47
CA ALA A 20 -0.95 -12.11 18.86
C ALA A 20 -0.60 -10.91 19.75
N ASP A 21 0.57 -10.32 19.55
CA ASP A 21 1.05 -9.17 20.31
C ASP A 21 0.22 -7.92 19.97
N ILE A 22 -0.02 -7.68 18.68
CA ILE A 22 -0.89 -6.58 18.23
C ILE A 22 -2.31 -6.77 18.77
N SER A 23 -2.90 -7.95 18.62
CA SER A 23 -4.29 -8.22 19.06
C SER A 23 -4.52 -7.96 20.53
N LYS A 24 -3.51 -8.22 21.39
CA LYS A 24 -3.58 -7.99 22.83
C LYS A 24 -3.74 -6.52 23.20
N TYR A 25 -3.12 -5.64 22.42
CA TYR A 25 -3.06 -4.20 22.69
C TYR A 25 -3.90 -3.37 21.73
N LEU A 26 -4.48 -3.97 20.69
CA LEU A 26 -5.19 -3.29 19.62
C LEU A 26 -6.35 -2.45 20.16
N LYS A 27 -6.36 -1.19 19.77
CA LYS A 27 -7.45 -0.25 20.00
C LYS A 27 -8.26 0.03 18.75
N SER A 28 -7.58 0.29 17.65
CA SER A 28 -8.20 0.50 16.35
C SER A 28 -7.23 0.17 15.22
N PHE A 29 -7.80 -0.23 14.09
CA PHE A 29 -7.13 -0.40 12.82
C PHE A 29 -7.96 0.31 11.74
N SER A 30 -7.29 1.03 10.88
CA SER A 30 -7.90 1.60 9.68
C SER A 30 -6.99 1.42 8.48
N ILE A 31 -7.60 1.26 7.33
CA ILE A 31 -6.91 1.25 6.04
C ILE A 31 -7.64 2.19 5.10
N SER A 32 -6.87 2.93 4.31
CA SER A 32 -7.37 3.76 3.22
C SER A 32 -6.69 3.32 1.95
N GLU A 33 -7.45 2.70 1.07
CA GLU A 33 -7.02 2.32 -0.26
C GLU A 33 -7.54 3.33 -1.27
N VAL A 34 -6.64 3.86 -2.09
CA VAL A 34 -7.00 4.79 -3.15
C VAL A 34 -6.89 4.11 -4.51
N ILE A 35 -7.80 4.46 -5.40
CA ILE A 35 -7.82 3.85 -6.74
C ILE A 35 -6.59 4.31 -7.53
N SER A 36 -6.21 5.58 -7.40
CA SER A 36 -5.12 6.16 -8.21
C SER A 36 -4.61 7.45 -7.56
N GLY A 37 -3.35 7.77 -7.82
CA GLY A 37 -2.77 9.08 -7.52
C GLY A 37 -2.08 9.20 -6.15
N GLU A 38 -2.38 8.34 -5.20
CA GLU A 38 -1.78 8.35 -3.87
C GLU A 38 -1.40 6.93 -3.43
N ALA A 39 -0.61 6.84 -2.36
CA ALA A 39 -0.29 5.57 -1.72
C ALA A 39 -1.43 5.12 -0.81
N ASP A 40 -1.66 3.81 -0.73
CA ASP A 40 -2.51 3.25 0.30
C ASP A 40 -1.88 3.47 1.68
N ASN A 41 -2.71 3.75 2.67
CA ASN A 41 -2.28 4.02 4.04
C ASN A 41 -2.95 3.05 4.99
N ALA A 42 -2.21 2.56 5.97
CA ALA A 42 -2.74 1.78 7.08
C ALA A 42 -2.33 2.41 8.40
N GLU A 43 -3.20 2.32 9.39
CA GLU A 43 -2.97 2.87 10.73
C GLU A 43 -3.40 1.85 11.78
N ILE A 44 -2.49 1.57 12.71
CA ILE A 44 -2.74 0.73 13.88
C ILE A 44 -2.57 1.58 15.13
N THR A 45 -3.60 1.66 15.97
CA THR A 45 -3.50 2.29 17.28
C THR A 45 -3.60 1.20 18.36
N MET A 46 -2.67 1.23 19.31
CA MET A 46 -2.57 0.25 20.40
C MET A 46 -2.49 0.95 21.76
N HIS A 47 -2.98 0.28 22.80
CA HIS A 47 -2.70 0.67 24.17
C HIS A 47 -1.25 0.38 24.53
N ASP A 48 -0.59 1.30 25.22
CA ASP A 48 0.79 1.13 25.66
C ASP A 48 0.94 1.39 27.17
N ARG A 49 0.08 0.75 27.96
CA ARG A 49 0.07 0.93 29.42
C ARG A 49 1.36 0.45 30.10
N GLU A 50 2.03 -0.51 29.50
CA GLU A 50 3.28 -1.11 29.98
C GLU A 50 4.51 -0.43 29.36
N GLU A 51 4.31 0.62 28.53
CA GLU A 51 5.34 1.37 27.81
C GLU A 51 6.28 0.53 26.95
N LEU A 52 5.80 -0.65 26.49
CA LEU A 52 6.58 -1.58 25.67
C LEU A 52 6.90 -1.00 24.31
N TRP A 53 5.94 -0.32 23.70
CA TRP A 53 6.06 0.28 22.36
C TRP A 53 6.91 1.56 22.34
N GLN A 54 7.25 2.08 23.52
CA GLN A 54 8.19 3.20 23.70
C GLN A 54 9.58 2.69 24.13
N GLY A 55 9.70 1.38 24.42
CA GLY A 55 10.91 0.72 24.86
C GLY A 55 11.30 -0.43 23.93
N ASP A 56 11.34 -1.63 24.48
CA ASP A 56 11.89 -2.84 23.81
C ASP A 56 11.14 -3.25 22.53
N TRP A 57 9.88 -2.84 22.38
CA TRP A 57 9.03 -3.16 21.23
C TRP A 57 8.91 -1.98 20.25
N MET A 58 9.68 -0.93 20.44
CA MET A 58 9.64 0.20 19.51
C MET A 58 10.08 -0.25 18.12
N PRO A 59 9.20 -0.16 17.11
CA PRO A 59 9.57 -0.60 15.77
C PRO A 59 10.50 0.38 15.09
N ASP A 60 11.33 -0.14 14.19
CA ASP A 60 12.21 0.68 13.35
C ASP A 60 11.42 1.40 12.26
N ARG A 61 11.75 2.64 12.00
CA ARG A 61 11.24 3.33 10.80
C ARG A 61 11.75 2.65 9.55
N GLY A 62 10.89 2.53 8.55
CA GLY A 62 11.22 1.81 7.32
C GLY A 62 11.10 0.28 7.46
N ALA A 63 10.68 -0.23 8.62
CA ALA A 63 10.36 -1.64 8.77
C ALA A 63 9.15 -2.02 7.92
N THR A 64 9.13 -3.22 7.38
CA THR A 64 8.02 -3.71 6.57
C THR A 64 7.03 -4.51 7.41
N ILE A 65 5.75 -4.28 7.16
CA ILE A 65 4.65 -4.99 7.81
C ILE A 65 3.70 -5.50 6.74
N ASP A 66 3.54 -6.82 6.63
CA ASP A 66 2.50 -7.44 5.82
C ASP A 66 1.22 -7.54 6.65
N ILE A 67 0.13 -7.00 6.13
CA ILE A 67 -1.14 -6.93 6.86
C ILE A 67 -2.21 -7.72 6.11
N SER A 68 -3.01 -8.47 6.87
CA SER A 68 -4.21 -9.15 6.36
C SER A 68 -5.33 -9.09 7.40
N ILE A 69 -6.58 -9.04 6.94
CA ILE A 69 -7.75 -9.22 7.79
C ILE A 69 -8.13 -10.71 7.79
N MET A 70 -8.24 -11.28 8.96
CA MET A 70 -8.69 -12.65 9.19
C MET A 70 -10.13 -12.62 9.66
N LEU A 71 -11.02 -13.28 8.91
CA LEU A 71 -12.43 -13.48 9.29
C LEU A 71 -12.61 -14.93 9.69
N THR A 72 -13.07 -15.18 10.91
CA THR A 72 -13.28 -16.53 11.44
C THR A 72 -14.76 -16.77 11.68
N ASP A 73 -15.26 -17.95 11.26
CA ASP A 73 -16.66 -18.38 11.36
C ASP A 73 -17.65 -17.31 10.79
N TRP A 74 -17.30 -16.64 9.67
CA TRP A 74 -18.00 -15.44 9.21
C TRP A 74 -19.40 -15.73 8.67
N GLN A 75 -19.56 -16.63 7.72
CA GLN A 75 -20.85 -17.03 7.15
C GLN A 75 -21.37 -18.33 7.76
N SER A 76 -20.46 -19.27 8.07
CA SER A 76 -20.77 -20.56 8.68
C SER A 76 -19.63 -21.00 9.60
N LYS A 77 -19.83 -22.08 10.34
CA LYS A 77 -18.77 -22.67 11.16
C LYS A 77 -17.63 -23.18 10.29
N LEU A 78 -16.40 -22.82 10.62
CA LEU A 78 -15.16 -23.13 9.87
C LEU A 78 -15.06 -22.41 8.51
N ASP A 79 -15.84 -21.37 8.30
CA ASP A 79 -15.69 -20.49 7.13
C ASP A 79 -14.71 -19.36 7.49
N ASP A 80 -13.43 -19.68 7.39
CA ASP A 80 -12.36 -18.75 7.63
C ASP A 80 -11.92 -18.12 6.30
N LYS A 81 -11.86 -16.78 6.29
CA LYS A 81 -11.43 -16.01 5.11
C LYS A 81 -10.26 -15.11 5.47
N VAL A 82 -9.37 -14.93 4.52
CA VAL A 82 -8.24 -14.01 4.62
C VAL A 82 -8.35 -12.98 3.52
N LEU A 83 -8.38 -11.71 3.92
CA LEU A 83 -8.25 -10.59 2.99
C LEU A 83 -6.83 -10.03 3.13
N PRO A 84 -5.93 -10.33 2.19
CA PRO A 84 -4.61 -9.72 2.19
C PRO A 84 -4.75 -8.23 1.81
N LEU A 85 -4.12 -7.37 2.59
CA LEU A 85 -4.09 -5.91 2.34
C LEU A 85 -2.76 -5.46 1.74
N GLY A 86 -1.76 -6.36 1.72
CA GLY A 86 -0.46 -6.10 1.13
C GLY A 86 0.61 -5.70 2.13
N LYS A 87 1.74 -5.29 1.58
CA LYS A 87 2.94 -4.89 2.32
C LYS A 87 3.00 -3.38 2.48
N PHE A 88 3.21 -2.95 3.70
CA PHE A 88 3.37 -1.55 4.08
C PHE A 88 4.73 -1.31 4.70
N GLU A 89 5.22 -0.10 4.60
CA GLU A 89 6.39 0.39 5.32
C GLU A 89 5.96 1.36 6.42
N LEU A 90 6.58 1.23 7.59
CA LEU A 90 6.34 2.09 8.73
C LEU A 90 6.91 3.50 8.48
N ASP A 91 6.02 4.46 8.38
CA ASP A 91 6.34 5.87 8.10
C ASP A 91 6.46 6.70 9.38
N GLU A 92 5.45 6.62 10.24
CA GLU A 92 5.37 7.46 11.43
C GLU A 92 4.95 6.65 12.66
N ILE A 93 5.60 6.95 13.79
CA ILE A 93 5.25 6.43 15.11
C ILE A 93 4.86 7.62 15.99
N LYS A 94 3.64 7.61 16.51
CA LYS A 94 3.15 8.62 17.45
C LYS A 94 2.83 8.00 18.79
N ASN A 95 3.39 8.58 19.84
CA ASN A 95 3.04 8.26 21.21
C ASN A 95 2.13 9.35 21.76
N SER A 96 1.14 8.97 22.54
CA SER A 96 0.19 9.87 23.20
C SER A 96 -0.16 9.36 24.60
N GLY A 97 -0.54 10.24 25.50
CA GLY A 97 -0.96 9.89 26.83
C GLY A 97 -1.33 11.07 27.72
N PRO A 98 -1.85 10.83 28.93
CA PRO A 98 -2.53 9.67 29.43
C PRO A 98 -3.96 9.48 28.86
N PRO A 99 -4.48 8.25 28.63
CA PRO A 99 -3.77 6.98 28.77
C PRO A 99 -2.76 6.71 27.66
N ASN A 100 -1.64 6.05 27.98
CA ASN A 100 -0.58 5.80 27.01
C ASN A 100 -1.10 4.96 25.84
N ALA A 101 -0.84 5.44 24.62
CA ALA A 101 -1.15 4.77 23.39
C ALA A 101 -0.06 5.04 22.35
N VAL A 102 0.15 4.08 21.47
CA VAL A 102 1.01 4.20 20.30
C VAL A 102 0.18 4.08 19.03
N GLN A 103 0.47 4.90 18.06
CA GLN A 103 -0.12 4.90 16.72
C GLN A 103 1.00 4.66 15.72
N LEU A 104 0.84 3.62 14.92
CA LEU A 104 1.72 3.28 13.81
C LEU A 104 1.03 3.66 12.51
N LYS A 105 1.61 4.57 11.75
CA LYS A 105 1.17 4.90 10.40
C LYS A 105 2.10 4.27 9.39
N MET A 106 1.52 3.67 8.40
CA MET A 106 2.19 2.87 7.39
C MET A 106 1.72 3.28 6.00
N VAL A 107 2.59 3.16 5.01
CA VAL A 107 2.31 3.47 3.61
C VAL A 107 2.69 2.30 2.71
N SER A 108 1.95 2.10 1.62
CA SER A 108 2.20 1.01 0.67
C SER A 108 3.43 1.22 -0.21
N ILE A 109 3.97 2.44 -0.25
CA ILE A 109 5.18 2.78 -0.99
C ILE A 109 6.32 2.97 -0.01
N PRO A 110 7.47 2.27 -0.17
CA PRO A 110 8.63 2.48 0.68
C PRO A 110 9.08 3.94 0.72
N ASN A 111 9.31 4.48 1.91
CA ASN A 111 9.73 5.87 2.09
C ASN A 111 11.10 6.17 1.50
N ASN A 112 11.98 5.16 1.50
CA ASN A 112 13.31 5.22 0.89
C ASN A 112 13.29 4.91 -0.61
N ALA A 113 12.12 4.62 -1.19
CA ALA A 113 12.03 4.40 -2.62
C ALA A 113 12.37 5.69 -3.37
N ALA A 114 13.40 5.64 -4.20
CA ALA A 114 13.86 6.74 -5.02
C ALA A 114 12.74 7.36 -5.87
N ILE A 115 11.74 6.55 -6.20
CA ILE A 115 10.55 6.96 -6.97
C ILE A 115 9.78 8.15 -6.35
N ARG A 116 9.80 8.30 -5.01
CA ARG A 116 9.09 9.38 -4.28
C ARG A 116 9.97 10.54 -3.84
N SER A 117 11.25 10.28 -3.64
CA SER A 117 12.11 11.17 -2.86
C SER A 117 13.23 11.83 -3.67
N VAL A 118 13.57 11.28 -4.83
CA VAL A 118 14.67 11.78 -5.65
C VAL A 118 14.12 12.47 -6.88
N GLU A 119 14.37 13.78 -6.98
CA GLU A 119 14.10 14.54 -8.20
C GLU A 119 15.15 14.22 -9.24
N LYS A 120 14.71 14.03 -10.48
CA LYS A 120 15.56 13.65 -11.60
C LYS A 120 15.34 14.57 -12.80
N ASN A 121 16.37 14.60 -13.65
CA ASN A 121 16.31 15.20 -14.98
C ASN A 121 16.63 14.10 -15.99
N LYS A 122 15.63 13.67 -16.75
CA LYS A 122 15.74 12.59 -17.74
C LYS A 122 14.80 12.87 -18.91
N ALA A 123 15.17 12.46 -20.10
CA ALA A 123 14.34 12.61 -21.28
C ALA A 123 14.28 11.29 -22.04
N TRP A 124 13.10 11.01 -22.60
CA TRP A 124 12.86 9.92 -23.53
C TRP A 124 12.36 10.49 -24.85
N GLU A 125 12.83 9.94 -25.95
CA GLU A 125 12.43 10.35 -27.30
C GLU A 125 11.85 9.16 -28.05
N LYS A 126 10.73 9.37 -28.73
CA LYS A 126 10.02 8.37 -29.52
C LYS A 126 9.81 7.05 -28.76
N THR A 127 9.34 7.18 -27.52
CA THR A 127 9.25 6.06 -26.58
C THR A 127 7.80 5.88 -26.11
N LYS A 128 7.36 4.65 -25.97
CA LYS A 128 6.03 4.30 -25.44
C LYS A 128 5.95 4.51 -23.94
N LEU A 129 4.75 4.82 -23.45
CA LEU A 129 4.51 5.03 -22.01
C LEU A 129 4.87 3.79 -21.19
N SER A 130 4.54 2.59 -21.68
CA SER A 130 4.90 1.32 -21.01
C SER A 130 6.41 1.14 -20.82
N VAL A 131 7.21 1.60 -21.78
CA VAL A 131 8.68 1.50 -21.71
C VAL A 131 9.22 2.48 -20.68
N ILE A 132 8.72 3.72 -20.66
CA ILE A 132 9.09 4.72 -19.65
C ILE A 132 8.75 4.21 -18.24
N ALA A 133 7.54 3.66 -18.07
CA ALA A 133 7.10 3.08 -16.81
C ALA A 133 7.98 1.88 -16.39
N GLY A 134 8.37 1.04 -17.34
CA GLY A 134 9.27 -0.10 -17.10
C GLY A 134 10.67 0.33 -16.66
N ASP A 135 11.23 1.37 -17.29
CA ASP A 135 12.52 1.94 -16.88
C ASP A 135 12.46 2.45 -15.43
N ILE A 136 11.41 3.21 -15.11
CA ILE A 136 11.22 3.78 -13.76
C ILE A 136 11.01 2.66 -12.73
N ALA A 137 10.17 1.66 -13.03
CA ALA A 137 9.94 0.54 -12.14
C ALA A 137 11.24 -0.20 -11.84
N LYS A 138 12.03 -0.52 -12.87
CA LYS A 138 13.32 -1.20 -12.73
C LYS A 138 14.32 -0.39 -11.89
N GLU A 139 14.43 0.92 -12.14
CA GLU A 139 15.33 1.81 -11.37
C GLU A 139 14.92 1.92 -9.90
N SER A 140 13.62 1.79 -9.62
CA SER A 140 13.05 1.88 -8.26
C SER A 140 12.96 0.53 -7.55
N GLY A 141 13.34 -0.58 -8.21
CA GLY A 141 13.23 -1.93 -7.65
C GLY A 141 11.79 -2.42 -7.50
N LEU A 142 10.86 -1.86 -8.29
CA LEU A 142 9.45 -2.21 -8.32
C LEU A 142 9.13 -3.05 -9.56
N GLU A 143 8.05 -3.84 -9.49
CA GLU A 143 7.48 -4.50 -10.66
C GLU A 143 6.53 -3.56 -11.40
N LEU A 144 6.47 -3.67 -12.73
CA LEU A 144 5.44 -2.98 -13.53
C LEU A 144 4.32 -3.97 -13.88
N PHE A 145 3.08 -3.59 -13.55
CA PHE A 145 1.87 -4.22 -14.07
C PHE A 145 1.11 -3.22 -14.94
N TYR A 146 1.17 -3.44 -16.27
CA TYR A 146 0.57 -2.56 -17.27
C TYR A 146 -0.68 -3.23 -17.84
N ASP A 147 -1.86 -2.86 -17.33
CA ASP A 147 -3.14 -3.52 -17.64
C ASP A 147 -4.08 -2.62 -18.47
N THR A 148 -3.61 -2.26 -19.64
CA THR A 148 -4.38 -1.50 -20.63
C THR A 148 -3.91 -1.82 -22.03
N GLN A 149 -4.78 -1.59 -23.03
CA GLN A 149 -4.41 -1.62 -24.45
C GLN A 149 -3.84 -0.27 -24.92
N GLU A 150 -4.10 0.79 -24.16
CA GLU A 150 -3.62 2.14 -24.46
C GLU A 150 -2.14 2.26 -24.08
N ASP A 151 -1.29 2.41 -25.08
CA ASP A 151 0.15 2.56 -24.90
C ASP A 151 0.70 3.63 -25.86
N PRO A 152 0.47 4.92 -25.54
CA PRO A 152 0.80 6.01 -26.44
C PRO A 152 2.30 6.10 -26.68
N LEU A 153 2.64 6.35 -27.95
CA LEU A 153 3.98 6.71 -28.36
C LEU A 153 4.17 8.22 -28.13
N LEU A 154 5.12 8.58 -27.29
CA LEU A 154 5.46 9.96 -26.97
C LEU A 154 6.65 10.39 -27.80
N ASP A 155 6.51 11.46 -28.59
CA ASP A 155 7.62 12.00 -29.37
C ASP A 155 8.76 12.46 -28.46
N ARG A 156 8.42 13.11 -27.35
CA ARG A 156 9.34 13.51 -26.28
C ARG A 156 8.62 13.52 -24.94
N ALA A 157 9.21 12.88 -23.95
CA ALA A 157 8.81 12.97 -22.55
C ALA A 157 10.01 13.47 -21.73
N GLU A 158 9.85 14.58 -21.03
CA GLU A 158 10.92 15.24 -20.28
C GLU A 158 10.53 15.36 -18.82
N GLN A 159 11.31 14.71 -17.96
CA GLN A 159 11.28 14.85 -16.53
C GLN A 159 12.29 15.93 -16.14
N SER A 160 11.83 17.00 -15.49
CA SER A 160 12.67 18.10 -15.06
C SER A 160 12.35 18.45 -13.62
N GLU A 161 13.32 18.27 -12.73
CA GLU A 161 13.19 18.55 -11.29
C GLU A 161 11.92 17.94 -10.67
N GLN A 162 11.61 16.70 -11.04
CA GLN A 162 10.44 15.96 -10.59
C GLN A 162 10.84 14.57 -10.11
N THR A 163 10.09 14.04 -9.15
CA THR A 163 10.24 12.64 -8.75
C THR A 163 9.67 11.73 -9.85
N ASP A 164 10.18 10.51 -9.93
CA ASP A 164 9.72 9.51 -10.90
C ASP A 164 8.21 9.27 -10.79
N LEU A 165 7.68 9.22 -9.56
CA LEU A 165 6.26 9.02 -9.31
C LEU A 165 5.42 10.18 -9.86
N SER A 166 5.78 11.42 -9.53
CA SER A 166 5.05 12.61 -10.00
C SER A 166 5.07 12.72 -11.53
N PHE A 167 6.22 12.43 -12.14
CA PHE A 167 6.36 12.43 -13.59
C PHE A 167 5.50 11.35 -14.24
N LEU A 168 5.54 10.12 -13.75
CA LEU A 168 4.77 9.01 -14.31
C LEU A 168 3.26 9.22 -14.13
N MET A 169 2.84 9.76 -12.97
CA MET A 169 1.45 10.14 -12.74
C MET A 169 0.94 11.16 -13.74
N LYS A 170 1.76 12.17 -14.07
CA LYS A 170 1.42 13.17 -15.08
C LYS A 170 1.24 12.51 -16.44
N LEU A 171 2.18 11.66 -16.88
CA LEU A 171 2.09 10.97 -18.17
C LEU A 171 0.85 10.06 -18.26
N CYS A 172 0.55 9.32 -17.19
CA CYS A 172 -0.65 8.47 -17.13
C CYS A 172 -1.92 9.31 -17.21
N LYS A 173 -1.99 10.41 -16.46
CA LYS A 173 -3.13 11.34 -16.50
C LYS A 173 -3.34 11.92 -17.90
N ASP A 174 -2.27 12.36 -18.56
CA ASP A 174 -2.32 12.91 -19.91
C ASP A 174 -2.78 11.85 -20.94
N ALA A 175 -2.51 10.57 -20.67
CA ALA A 175 -2.97 9.43 -21.46
C ALA A 175 -4.37 8.91 -21.08
N GLY A 176 -5.05 9.52 -20.09
CA GLY A 176 -6.35 9.04 -19.58
C GLY A 176 -6.26 7.74 -18.76
N LEU A 177 -5.07 7.40 -18.26
CA LEU A 177 -4.81 6.19 -17.49
C LEU A 177 -4.69 6.49 -16.00
N ALA A 178 -5.05 5.50 -15.18
CA ALA A 178 -4.84 5.51 -13.74
C ALA A 178 -3.49 4.87 -13.40
N LEU A 179 -2.84 5.40 -12.35
CA LEU A 179 -1.62 4.84 -11.78
C LEU A 179 -1.82 4.61 -10.29
N LYS A 180 -1.50 3.41 -9.82
CA LYS A 180 -1.44 3.04 -8.41
C LYS A 180 -0.09 2.41 -8.12
N VAL A 181 0.45 2.65 -6.91
CA VAL A 181 1.60 1.90 -6.40
C VAL A 181 1.15 1.16 -5.16
N SER A 182 1.17 -0.17 -5.23
CA SER A 182 0.75 -1.05 -4.16
C SER A 182 1.52 -2.37 -4.25
N ASP A 183 1.79 -3.01 -3.10
CA ASP A 183 2.46 -4.30 -3.01
C ASP A 183 3.76 -4.41 -3.84
N GLN A 184 4.60 -3.37 -3.75
CA GLN A 184 5.87 -3.24 -4.49
C GLN A 184 5.72 -3.25 -6.03
N LYS A 185 4.55 -2.84 -6.53
CA LYS A 185 4.25 -2.76 -7.97
C LYS A 185 3.79 -1.37 -8.36
N ILE A 186 4.19 -0.95 -9.55
CA ILE A 186 3.55 0.14 -10.28
C ILE A 186 2.47 -0.49 -11.14
N ILE A 187 1.22 -0.09 -10.91
CA ILE A 187 0.05 -0.59 -11.64
C ILE A 187 -0.48 0.55 -12.49
N ILE A 188 -0.49 0.37 -13.81
CA ILE A 188 -1.08 1.32 -14.77
C ILE A 188 -2.23 0.62 -15.46
N PHE A 189 -3.41 1.24 -15.41
CA PHE A 189 -4.62 0.62 -15.91
C PHE A 189 -5.62 1.64 -16.44
N ASP A 190 -6.55 1.16 -17.27
CA ASP A 190 -7.70 1.91 -17.73
C ASP A 190 -8.83 1.78 -16.69
N MET A 191 -9.22 2.90 -16.08
CA MET A 191 -10.26 2.95 -15.06
C MET A 191 -11.63 2.55 -15.63
N GLU A 192 -11.94 2.99 -16.85
CA GLU A 192 -13.20 2.71 -17.53
C GLU A 192 -13.40 1.20 -17.80
N LYS A 193 -12.31 0.46 -18.06
CA LYS A 193 -12.33 -1.00 -18.19
C LYS A 193 -12.89 -1.68 -16.94
N TYR A 194 -12.48 -1.21 -15.76
CA TYR A 194 -12.93 -1.78 -14.49
C TYR A 194 -14.32 -1.30 -14.06
N GLU A 195 -14.67 -0.06 -14.38
CA GLU A 195 -16.02 0.48 -14.11
C GLU A 195 -17.10 -0.23 -14.93
N ARG A 196 -16.76 -0.69 -16.13
CA ARG A 196 -17.67 -1.44 -17.01
C ARG A 196 -17.67 -2.96 -16.77
N ALA A 197 -16.77 -3.47 -15.94
CA ALA A 197 -16.72 -4.88 -15.63
C ALA A 197 -17.92 -5.33 -14.80
N ASP A 198 -18.36 -6.57 -15.01
CA ASP A 198 -19.41 -7.15 -14.18
C ASP A 198 -18.96 -7.23 -12.71
N ALA A 199 -19.92 -7.07 -11.79
CA ALA A 199 -19.64 -7.16 -10.36
C ALA A 199 -19.11 -8.57 -10.02
N VAL A 200 -17.93 -8.63 -9.41
CA VAL A 200 -17.28 -9.87 -8.99
C VAL A 200 -17.98 -10.48 -7.77
N MET A 201 -18.59 -9.62 -6.94
CA MET A 201 -19.30 -10.05 -5.73
C MET A 201 -20.41 -9.05 -5.39
N THR A 202 -21.55 -9.57 -4.99
CA THR A 202 -22.65 -8.78 -4.41
C THR A 202 -22.65 -8.97 -2.90
N ILE A 203 -22.75 -7.90 -2.16
CA ILE A 203 -22.88 -7.90 -0.69
C ILE A 203 -24.34 -7.59 -0.38
N ASP A 204 -25.06 -8.55 0.21
CA ASP A 204 -26.45 -8.42 0.67
C ASP A 204 -26.50 -7.99 2.15
#